data_0e62f771004e2a3fa5386874161802e8
#
_entry.id   0e62f771004e2a3fa5386874161802e8
#
_cell.length_a   1.000
_cell.length_b   1.000
_cell.length_c   1.000
_cell.angle_alpha   90.00
_cell.angle_beta   90.00
_cell.angle_gamma   90.00
#
_symmetry.space_group_name_H-M   'P 1'
#
loop_
_entity.id
_entity.type
_entity.pdbx_description
1 polymer ?
#
loop_
_entity_poly.entity_id
_entity_poly.type
_entity_poly.pdbx_seq_one_letter_code
_entity_poly.pdbx_strand_id
1 'polypeptide(L)'
;MNLEGKIAIALSPSAEGGCAVSIHSSRPVHAARLFQGKTVTQTLQSLPLLFSVCGTAQAAAAVRGCEQALGIEAPPATERVRQQLVAMETIREHLWRTLLGWSTLLDQPPPEQELAQVMALQQQLRQALIGSNTPFLPQAYTIHPPSITHIQQQLQQIIE
;
A
#
# COMPACT_ATOMS: atom_id res chain seq x y z
N MET A 1 -6.13 17.97 16.63
CA MET A 1 -6.72 16.61 16.42
C MET A 1 -5.57 15.67 16.20
N ASN A 2 -5.36 14.70 17.08
CA ASN A 2 -4.28 13.71 16.90
C ASN A 2 -4.78 12.67 15.90
N LEU A 3 -4.25 12.69 14.67
CA LEU A 3 -4.64 11.79 13.57
C LEU A 3 -4.03 10.39 13.72
N GLU A 4 -3.07 10.23 14.63
CA GLU A 4 -2.46 8.94 14.92
C GLU A 4 -3.37 8.11 15.80
N GLY A 5 -3.73 6.91 15.35
CA GLY A 5 -4.43 5.93 16.16
C GLY A 5 -3.51 5.33 17.21
N LYS A 6 -3.99 5.19 18.45
CA LYS A 6 -3.33 4.46 19.52
C LYS A 6 -4.00 3.10 19.74
N ILE A 7 -3.19 2.08 19.96
CA ILE A 7 -3.65 0.79 20.50
C ILE A 7 -3.20 0.75 21.95
N ALA A 8 -4.16 0.70 22.88
CA ALA A 8 -3.91 0.49 24.29
C ALA A 8 -4.24 -0.96 24.64
N ILE A 9 -3.26 -1.67 25.21
CA ILE A 9 -3.43 -3.04 25.69
C ILE A 9 -3.33 -2.98 27.20
N ALA A 10 -4.39 -3.39 27.91
CA ALA A 10 -4.40 -3.48 29.34
C ALA A 10 -4.49 -4.95 29.78
N LEU A 11 -3.66 -5.30 30.75
CA LEU A 11 -3.62 -6.60 31.39
C LEU A 11 -4.16 -6.45 32.80
N SER A 12 -5.13 -7.26 33.19
CA SER A 12 -5.70 -7.26 34.55
C SER A 12 -5.79 -8.70 35.09
N PRO A 13 -5.64 -8.90 36.39
CA PRO A 13 -5.88 -10.22 36.99
C PRO A 13 -7.31 -10.70 36.67
N SER A 14 -7.46 -11.97 36.30
CA SER A 14 -8.77 -12.58 36.13
C SER A 14 -9.26 -13.21 37.45
N ALA A 15 -10.56 -13.14 37.69
CA ALA A 15 -11.17 -13.76 38.89
C ALA A 15 -11.05 -15.30 38.88
N GLU A 16 -10.87 -15.91 37.70
CA GLU A 16 -10.72 -17.36 37.51
C GLU A 16 -9.25 -17.82 37.52
N GLY A 17 -8.32 -16.91 37.83
CA GLY A 17 -6.88 -17.12 37.74
C GLY A 17 -6.37 -16.83 36.32
N GLY A 18 -5.14 -16.27 36.23
CA GLY A 18 -4.55 -15.84 34.97
C GLY A 18 -4.71 -14.33 34.70
N CYS A 19 -4.69 -13.95 33.43
CA CYS A 19 -4.70 -12.56 33.00
C CYS A 19 -5.79 -12.29 31.97
N ALA A 20 -6.64 -11.31 32.25
CA ALA A 20 -7.58 -10.79 31.26
C ALA A 20 -6.91 -9.69 30.44
N VAL A 21 -7.09 -9.75 29.12
CA VAL A 21 -6.52 -8.79 28.17
C VAL A 21 -7.64 -7.93 27.59
N SER A 22 -7.51 -6.61 27.67
CA SER A 22 -8.39 -5.70 26.95
C SER A 22 -7.57 -4.90 25.93
N ILE A 23 -8.12 -4.75 24.73
CA ILE A 23 -7.50 -4.02 23.63
C ILE A 23 -8.45 -2.90 23.21
N HIS A 24 -7.97 -1.67 23.26
CA HIS A 24 -8.69 -0.48 22.82
C HIS A 24 -7.92 0.21 21.70
N SER A 25 -8.62 0.51 20.60
CA SER A 25 -8.06 1.27 19.48
C SER A 25 -8.77 2.63 19.36
N SER A 26 -7.99 3.72 19.35
CA SER A 26 -8.49 5.06 19.08
C SER A 26 -8.44 5.41 17.57
N ARG A 27 -8.18 4.43 16.69
CA ARG A 27 -8.08 4.66 15.26
C ARG A 27 -9.42 5.16 14.71
N PRO A 28 -9.42 6.20 13.85
CA PRO A 28 -10.66 6.69 13.24
C PRO A 28 -11.29 5.62 12.34
N VAL A 29 -12.43 5.07 12.76
CA VAL A 29 -13.14 4.00 12.01
C VAL A 29 -14.10 4.57 10.95
N HIS A 30 -14.22 5.89 10.85
CA HIS A 30 -15.21 6.55 10.00
C HIS A 30 -14.62 7.11 8.70
N ALA A 31 -13.39 6.75 8.33
CA ALA A 31 -12.74 7.23 7.10
C ALA A 31 -13.58 6.96 5.84
N ALA A 32 -14.29 5.82 5.79
CA ALA A 32 -15.19 5.49 4.69
C ALA A 32 -16.35 6.51 4.47
N ARG A 33 -16.74 7.26 5.50
CA ARG A 33 -17.77 8.30 5.38
C ARG A 33 -17.36 9.45 4.46
N LEU A 34 -16.07 9.67 4.25
CA LEU A 34 -15.53 10.67 3.32
C LEU A 34 -15.91 10.38 1.87
N PHE A 35 -16.31 9.16 1.56
CA PHE A 35 -16.68 8.73 0.21
C PHE A 35 -18.21 8.70 -0.01
N GLN A 36 -19.02 8.97 1.02
CA GLN A 36 -20.47 9.03 0.87
C GLN A 36 -20.86 10.14 -0.12
N GLY A 37 -21.74 9.81 -1.08
CA GLY A 37 -22.18 10.73 -2.12
C GLY A 37 -21.19 10.94 -3.27
N LYS A 38 -19.98 10.33 -3.23
CA LYS A 38 -19.03 10.37 -4.34
C LYS A 38 -19.35 9.29 -5.37
N THR A 39 -19.05 9.57 -6.63
CA THR A 39 -19.08 8.55 -7.68
C THR A 39 -17.97 7.52 -7.47
N VAL A 40 -18.09 6.35 -8.11
CA VAL A 40 -17.05 5.31 -8.11
C VAL A 40 -15.69 5.89 -8.53
N THR A 41 -15.65 6.63 -9.64
CA THR A 41 -14.43 7.26 -10.14
C THR A 41 -13.81 8.23 -9.12
N GLN A 42 -14.60 9.11 -8.54
CA GLN A 42 -14.13 10.06 -7.52
C GLN A 42 -13.60 9.35 -6.29
N THR A 43 -14.27 8.28 -5.85
CA THR A 43 -13.85 7.46 -4.72
C THR A 43 -12.50 6.81 -5.01
N LEU A 44 -12.37 6.12 -6.13
CA LEU A 44 -11.13 5.42 -6.51
C LEU A 44 -9.94 6.35 -6.72
N GLN A 45 -10.16 7.57 -7.21
CA GLN A 45 -9.12 8.58 -7.35
C GLN A 45 -8.69 9.20 -6.01
N SER A 46 -9.63 9.36 -5.06
CA SER A 46 -9.37 10.00 -3.77
C SER A 46 -8.81 9.04 -2.72
N LEU A 47 -9.15 7.75 -2.82
CA LEU A 47 -8.79 6.74 -1.83
C LEU A 47 -7.27 6.61 -1.59
N PRO A 48 -6.42 6.54 -2.64
CA PRO A 48 -4.97 6.45 -2.45
C PRO A 48 -4.37 7.68 -1.75
N LEU A 49 -5.01 8.84 -1.88
CA LEU A 49 -4.55 10.08 -1.23
C LEU A 49 -4.82 10.08 0.27
N LEU A 50 -5.89 9.39 0.70
CA LEU A 50 -6.23 9.25 2.11
C LEU A 50 -5.30 8.26 2.83
N PHE A 51 -4.83 7.24 2.13
CA PHE A 51 -4.01 6.15 2.69
C PHE A 51 -2.59 6.21 2.11
N SER A 52 -1.80 7.19 2.52
CA SER A 52 -0.47 7.50 1.94
C SER A 52 0.53 6.34 2.00
N VAL A 53 0.45 5.45 2.98
CA VAL A 53 1.35 4.30 3.15
C VAL A 53 0.93 3.12 2.27
N CYS A 54 -0.36 2.77 2.30
CA CYS A 54 -0.92 1.60 1.59
C CYS A 54 -1.89 2.00 0.46
N GLY A 55 -1.67 3.15 -0.16
CA GLY A 55 -2.59 3.72 -1.15
C GLY A 55 -2.79 2.85 -2.38
N THR A 56 -1.75 2.18 -2.85
CA THR A 56 -1.81 1.26 -3.99
C THR A 56 -2.62 0.00 -3.66
N ALA A 57 -2.39 -0.59 -2.49
CA ALA A 57 -3.15 -1.75 -2.02
C ALA A 57 -4.63 -1.41 -1.82
N GLN A 58 -4.94 -0.24 -1.23
CA GLN A 58 -6.31 0.25 -1.07
C GLN A 58 -6.99 0.48 -2.42
N ALA A 59 -6.31 1.10 -3.38
CA ALA A 59 -6.82 1.30 -4.73
C ALA A 59 -7.11 -0.02 -5.45
N ALA A 60 -6.20 -1.00 -5.33
CA ALA A 60 -6.38 -2.33 -5.91
C ALA A 60 -7.59 -3.08 -5.31
N ALA A 61 -7.74 -3.04 -3.99
CA ALA A 61 -8.89 -3.64 -3.32
C ALA A 61 -10.22 -2.96 -3.72
N ALA A 62 -10.23 -1.64 -3.73
CA ALA A 62 -11.43 -0.87 -4.04
C ALA A 62 -11.88 -1.04 -5.50
N VAL A 63 -10.95 -1.01 -6.47
CA VAL A 63 -11.33 -1.21 -7.88
C VAL A 63 -11.89 -2.61 -8.12
N ARG A 64 -11.31 -3.66 -7.51
CA ARG A 64 -11.84 -5.03 -7.60
C ARG A 64 -13.24 -5.14 -7.03
N GLY A 65 -13.49 -4.51 -5.86
CA GLY A 65 -14.84 -4.46 -5.27
C GLY A 65 -15.85 -3.75 -6.16
N CYS A 66 -15.46 -2.64 -6.80
CA CYS A 66 -16.32 -1.92 -7.73
C CYS A 66 -16.56 -2.72 -9.02
N GLU A 67 -15.53 -3.36 -9.57
CA GLU A 67 -15.65 -4.22 -10.75
C GLU A 67 -16.60 -5.39 -10.49
N GLN A 68 -16.46 -6.06 -9.35
CA GLN A 68 -17.36 -7.13 -8.94
C GLN A 68 -18.81 -6.64 -8.83
N ALA A 69 -19.04 -5.48 -8.21
CA ALA A 69 -20.37 -4.93 -8.05
C ALA A 69 -21.00 -4.48 -9.39
N LEU A 70 -20.17 -4.09 -10.37
CA LEU A 70 -20.61 -3.64 -11.69
C LEU A 70 -20.66 -4.78 -12.72
N GLY A 71 -20.25 -6.00 -12.37
CA GLY A 71 -20.16 -7.13 -13.30
C GLY A 71 -19.06 -6.94 -14.36
N ILE A 72 -18.01 -6.18 -14.05
CA ILE A 72 -16.87 -5.92 -14.96
C ILE A 72 -15.75 -6.89 -14.60
N GLU A 73 -15.23 -7.61 -15.59
CA GLU A 73 -14.06 -8.45 -15.44
C GLU A 73 -12.82 -7.73 -15.97
N ALA A 74 -11.86 -7.46 -15.09
CA ALA A 74 -10.61 -6.83 -15.50
C ALA A 74 -9.77 -7.79 -16.37
N PRO A 75 -9.15 -7.31 -17.46
CA PRO A 75 -8.25 -8.14 -18.25
C PRO A 75 -7.10 -8.70 -17.38
N PRO A 76 -6.68 -9.98 -17.60
CA PRO A 76 -5.62 -10.60 -16.80
C PRO A 76 -4.29 -9.81 -16.81
N ALA A 77 -3.98 -9.12 -17.89
CA ALA A 77 -2.80 -8.26 -17.97
C ALA A 77 -2.91 -7.04 -17.03
N THR A 78 -4.07 -6.40 -16.98
CA THR A 78 -4.34 -5.29 -16.05
C THR A 78 -4.24 -5.74 -14.59
N GLU A 79 -4.79 -6.92 -14.28
CA GLU A 79 -4.71 -7.48 -12.93
C GLU A 79 -3.26 -7.81 -12.54
N ARG A 80 -2.43 -8.33 -13.44
CA ARG A 80 -0.99 -8.52 -13.19
C ARG A 80 -0.27 -7.20 -12.90
N VAL A 81 -0.58 -6.14 -13.63
CA VAL A 81 -0.01 -4.81 -13.39
C VAL A 81 -0.38 -4.31 -11.98
N ARG A 82 -1.65 -4.46 -11.57
CA ARG A 82 -2.10 -4.12 -10.20
C ARG A 82 -1.32 -4.89 -9.14
N GLN A 83 -1.15 -6.19 -9.33
CA GLN A 83 -0.39 -7.04 -8.40
C GLN A 83 1.07 -6.60 -8.30
N GLN A 84 1.72 -6.29 -9.42
CA GLN A 84 3.11 -5.80 -9.45
C GLN A 84 3.25 -4.45 -8.72
N LEU A 85 2.31 -3.54 -8.90
CA LEU A 85 2.32 -2.24 -8.22
C LEU A 85 2.11 -2.39 -6.70
N VAL A 86 1.23 -3.29 -6.27
CA VAL A 86 1.02 -3.60 -4.84
C VAL A 86 2.27 -4.27 -4.25
N ALA A 87 2.87 -5.24 -4.97
CA ALA A 87 4.10 -5.89 -4.52
C ALA A 87 5.24 -4.86 -4.35
N MET A 88 5.36 -3.92 -5.28
CA MET A 88 6.36 -2.85 -5.18
C MET A 88 6.12 -1.90 -3.99
N GLU A 89 4.87 -1.57 -3.70
CA GLU A 89 4.51 -0.82 -2.47
C GLU A 89 4.94 -1.61 -1.22
N THR A 90 4.67 -2.91 -1.19
CA THR A 90 5.05 -3.79 -0.06
C THR A 90 6.57 -3.84 0.12
N ILE A 91 7.33 -4.01 -0.96
CA ILE A 91 8.81 -4.01 -0.92
C ILE A 91 9.32 -2.67 -0.38
N ARG A 92 8.80 -1.55 -0.88
CA ARG A 92 9.17 -0.22 -0.39
C ARG A 92 8.95 -0.07 1.11
N GLU A 93 7.77 -0.47 1.60
CA GLU A 93 7.44 -0.34 3.03
C GLU A 93 8.32 -1.22 3.92
N HIS A 94 8.64 -2.43 3.46
CA HIS A 94 9.57 -3.30 4.18
C HIS A 94 10.99 -2.73 4.21
N LEU A 95 11.50 -2.26 3.07
CA LEU A 95 12.82 -1.62 3.00
C LEU A 95 12.87 -0.34 3.85
N TRP A 96 11.82 0.47 3.82
CA TRP A 96 11.71 1.65 4.67
C TRP A 96 11.81 1.29 6.16
N ARG A 97 11.12 0.24 6.58
CA ARG A 97 11.14 -0.23 7.97
C ARG A 97 12.49 -0.80 8.38
N THR A 98 13.11 -1.60 7.52
CA THR A 98 14.45 -2.15 7.80
C THR A 98 15.52 -1.07 7.78
N LEU A 99 15.57 -0.26 6.74
CA LEU A 99 16.65 0.71 6.56
C LEU A 99 16.56 1.89 7.56
N LEU A 100 15.37 2.41 7.84
CA LEU A 100 15.21 3.51 8.81
C LEU A 100 14.93 3.03 10.23
N GLY A 101 14.03 2.07 10.40
CA GLY A 101 13.61 1.62 11.73
C GLY A 101 14.74 0.91 12.46
N TRP A 102 15.46 0.05 11.77
CA TRP A 102 16.60 -0.67 12.37
C TRP A 102 17.82 0.23 12.58
N SER A 103 18.09 1.15 11.66
CA SER A 103 19.17 2.13 11.85
C SER A 103 18.98 2.90 13.16
N THR A 104 17.76 3.34 13.45
CA THR A 104 17.43 4.02 14.71
C THR A 104 17.61 3.10 15.93
N LEU A 105 17.20 1.82 15.84
CA LEU A 105 17.36 0.85 16.93
C LEU A 105 18.82 0.48 17.20
N LEU A 106 19.66 0.50 16.15
CA LEU A 106 21.07 0.13 16.22
C LEU A 106 22.01 1.33 16.42
N ASP A 107 21.43 2.53 16.59
CA ASP A 107 22.17 3.80 16.70
C ASP A 107 23.13 4.01 15.51
N GLN A 108 22.66 3.68 14.29
CA GLN A 108 23.39 3.83 13.05
C GLN A 108 22.80 4.97 12.21
N PRO A 109 23.59 5.66 11.39
CA PRO A 109 23.07 6.64 10.46
C PRO A 109 22.12 5.97 9.43
N PRO A 110 21.03 6.64 9.03
CA PRO A 110 20.13 6.08 8.03
C PRO A 110 20.83 5.97 6.66
N PRO A 111 20.59 4.90 5.92
CA PRO A 111 21.16 4.70 4.57
C PRO A 111 20.35 5.51 3.54
N GLU A 112 20.60 6.82 3.48
CA GLU A 112 19.81 7.76 2.65
C GLU A 112 19.96 7.48 1.15
N GLN A 113 21.12 6.99 0.70
CA GLN A 113 21.35 6.69 -0.71
C GLN A 113 20.53 5.50 -1.18
N GLU A 114 20.49 4.43 -0.40
CA GLU A 114 19.70 3.22 -0.68
C GLU A 114 18.20 3.54 -0.69
N LEU A 115 17.75 4.36 0.24
CA LEU A 115 16.37 4.82 0.26
C LEU A 115 16.01 5.63 -1.00
N ALA A 116 16.87 6.55 -1.41
CA ALA A 116 16.67 7.35 -2.62
C ALA A 116 16.64 6.46 -3.88
N GLN A 117 17.51 5.44 -3.94
CA GLN A 117 17.53 4.46 -5.04
C GLN A 117 16.22 3.65 -5.08
N VAL A 118 15.73 3.14 -3.95
CA VAL A 118 14.45 2.41 -3.89
C VAL A 118 13.29 3.27 -4.39
N MET A 119 13.24 4.54 -3.97
CA MET A 119 12.19 5.46 -4.43
C MET A 119 12.28 5.73 -5.94
N ALA A 120 13.48 5.91 -6.48
CA ALA A 120 13.70 6.10 -7.90
C ALA A 120 13.29 4.88 -8.73
N LEU A 121 13.67 3.68 -8.28
CA LEU A 121 13.28 2.42 -8.93
C LEU A 121 11.77 2.19 -8.89
N GLN A 122 11.11 2.53 -7.80
CA GLN A 122 9.65 2.46 -7.69
C GLN A 122 8.98 3.37 -8.73
N GLN A 123 9.48 4.59 -8.89
CA GLN A 123 8.95 5.52 -9.89
C GLN A 123 9.18 5.01 -11.32
N GLN A 124 10.36 4.49 -11.61
CA GLN A 124 10.68 3.87 -12.91
C GLN A 124 9.77 2.68 -13.20
N LEU A 125 9.58 1.78 -12.23
CA LEU A 125 8.69 0.63 -12.38
C LEU A 125 7.25 1.08 -12.64
N ARG A 126 6.76 2.04 -11.86
CA ARG A 126 5.42 2.59 -12.07
C ARG A 126 5.28 3.15 -13.49
N GLN A 127 6.23 3.96 -13.93
CA GLN A 127 6.22 4.55 -15.27
C GLN A 127 6.28 3.47 -16.36
N ALA A 128 7.11 2.46 -16.20
CA ALA A 128 7.24 1.36 -17.14
C ALA A 128 5.94 0.53 -17.24
N LEU A 129 5.29 0.26 -16.10
CA LEU A 129 4.11 -0.58 -16.05
C LEU A 129 2.83 0.11 -16.55
N ILE A 130 2.66 1.38 -16.24
CA ILE A 130 1.39 2.07 -16.52
C ILE A 130 1.50 3.29 -17.43
N GLY A 131 2.67 3.97 -17.51
CA GLY A 131 2.80 5.23 -18.25
C GLY A 131 1.74 6.24 -17.80
N SER A 132 0.87 6.64 -18.71
CA SER A 132 -0.28 7.51 -18.46
C SER A 132 -1.59 6.77 -18.13
N ASN A 133 -1.58 5.42 -18.09
CA ASN A 133 -2.78 4.64 -17.84
C ASN A 133 -3.17 4.67 -16.35
N THR A 134 -4.44 4.38 -16.06
CA THR A 134 -5.01 4.36 -14.71
C THR A 134 -5.55 2.96 -14.36
N PRO A 135 -4.68 2.01 -13.95
CA PRO A 135 -5.09 0.62 -13.73
C PRO A 135 -6.10 0.44 -12.60
N PHE A 136 -6.27 1.45 -11.74
CA PHE A 136 -7.17 1.43 -10.59
C PHE A 136 -8.52 2.11 -10.86
N LEU A 137 -8.95 2.14 -12.12
CA LEU A 137 -10.33 2.47 -12.50
C LEU A 137 -10.97 1.25 -13.17
N PRO A 138 -12.29 1.02 -13.02
CA PRO A 138 -13.00 -0.05 -13.72
C PRO A 138 -12.93 0.20 -15.22
N GLN A 139 -12.22 -0.65 -15.94
CA GLN A 139 -11.99 -0.49 -17.38
C GLN A 139 -11.76 -1.85 -18.05
N ALA A 140 -12.25 -1.95 -19.26
CA ALA A 140 -12.10 -3.15 -20.09
C ALA A 140 -10.85 -3.14 -20.99
N TYR A 141 -9.95 -2.15 -20.88
CA TYR A 141 -8.76 -2.10 -21.71
C TYR A 141 -7.58 -2.88 -21.13
N THR A 142 -6.80 -3.45 -22.01
CA THR A 142 -5.61 -4.23 -21.64
C THR A 142 -4.40 -3.30 -21.55
N ILE A 143 -3.70 -3.36 -20.41
CA ILE A 143 -2.39 -2.76 -20.24
C ILE A 143 -1.35 -3.79 -20.70
N HIS A 144 -0.48 -3.41 -21.60
CA HIS A 144 0.65 -4.23 -22.05
C HIS A 144 1.92 -3.76 -21.31
N PRO A 145 2.29 -4.41 -20.19
CA PRO A 145 3.50 -4.02 -19.48
C PRO A 145 4.74 -4.35 -20.31
N PRO A 146 5.70 -3.43 -20.39
CA PRO A 146 7.00 -3.72 -20.97
C PRO A 146 7.80 -4.66 -20.08
N SER A 147 8.94 -5.14 -20.58
CA SER A 147 9.86 -5.91 -19.72
C SER A 147 10.39 -5.05 -18.58
N ILE A 148 10.32 -5.56 -17.36
CA ILE A 148 10.82 -4.92 -16.16
C ILE A 148 12.08 -5.62 -15.60
N THR A 149 12.69 -6.51 -16.38
CA THR A 149 13.84 -7.32 -15.95
C THR A 149 14.99 -6.48 -15.41
N HIS A 150 15.29 -5.35 -16.07
CA HIS A 150 16.34 -4.44 -15.62
C HIS A 150 16.05 -3.85 -14.24
N ILE A 151 14.81 -3.44 -13.99
CA ILE A 151 14.39 -2.88 -12.68
C ILE A 151 14.46 -3.96 -11.59
N GLN A 152 14.07 -5.19 -11.91
CA GLN A 152 14.18 -6.34 -11.00
C GLN A 152 15.63 -6.63 -10.62
N GLN A 153 16.55 -6.59 -11.57
CA GLN A 153 17.99 -6.77 -11.32
C GLN A 153 18.56 -5.67 -10.43
N GLN A 154 18.20 -4.41 -10.66
CA GLN A 154 18.63 -3.30 -9.80
C GLN A 154 18.08 -3.40 -8.38
N LEU A 155 16.83 -3.84 -8.20
CA LEU A 155 16.26 -4.09 -6.86
C LEU A 155 17.02 -5.21 -6.14
N GLN A 156 17.37 -6.27 -6.84
CA GLN A 156 18.13 -7.38 -6.25
C GLN A 156 19.48 -6.91 -5.70
N GLN A 157 20.19 -6.05 -6.43
CA GLN A 157 21.48 -5.48 -6.01
C GLN A 157 21.40 -4.60 -4.76
N ILE A 158 20.25 -4.00 -4.47
CA ILE A 158 20.06 -3.19 -3.25
C ILE A 158 19.80 -4.07 -2.03
N ILE A 159 19.23 -5.26 -2.24
CA ILE A 159 18.84 -6.18 -1.17
C ILE A 159 20.03 -7.06 -0.72
N GLU A 160 20.98 -7.34 -1.60
CA GLU A 160 22.21 -8.07 -1.32
C GLU A 160 23.26 -7.22 -0.59
#